data_170b65c5aa4f8b429cc1707f585e624b
#
_entry.id   170b65c5aa4f8b429cc1707f585e624b
#
_cell.length_a   1.000
_cell.length_b   1.000
_cell.length_c   1.000
_cell.angle_alpha   90.00
_cell.angle_beta   90.00
_cell.angle_gamma   90.00
#
_symmetry.space_group_name_H-M   'P 1'
#
loop_
_entity.id
_entity.type
_entity.pdbx_description
1 polymer ?
#
loop_
_entity_poly.entity_id
_entity_poly.type
_entity_poly.pdbx_seq_one_letter_code
_entity_poly.pdbx_strand_id
1 'polypeptide(L)'
;MIHKREPAAYMDVLLLADESEELIRSYMKEGDFYAITVDGRTAGGCVCTSPDESTIEIKNIALKEAFRRQGIGKAAIKKIEALYRNKGKTDVIAGTSNSSIENLLFYQKAGFRFHSIKKDFFLSYPEPFYENGIRGIDMVVFHKKL
;
A
#
# COMPACT_ATOMS: atom_id res chain seq x y z
N MET A 1 -12.32 -8.25 -8.75
CA MET A 1 -10.90 -8.11 -8.36
C MET A 1 -10.70 -7.13 -7.21
N ILE A 2 -11.15 -5.90 -7.32
CA ILE A 2 -11.17 -4.96 -6.19
C ILE A 2 -12.58 -4.49 -5.92
N HIS A 3 -12.94 -4.38 -4.62
CA HIS A 3 -14.29 -4.00 -4.19
C HIS A 3 -14.20 -3.06 -3.00
N LYS A 4 -14.84 -1.89 -3.09
CA LYS A 4 -14.91 -0.98 -1.95
C LYS A 4 -15.71 -1.64 -0.83
N ARG A 5 -15.14 -1.67 0.40
CA ARG A 5 -15.72 -2.36 1.56
C ARG A 5 -15.44 -1.57 2.84
N GLU A 6 -16.16 -1.92 3.90
CA GLU A 6 -15.87 -1.41 5.22
C GLU A 6 -14.56 -2.02 5.74
N PRO A 7 -13.59 -1.20 6.17
CA PRO A 7 -12.26 -1.70 6.48
C PRO A 7 -12.14 -2.49 7.78
N ALA A 8 -13.08 -2.32 8.72
CA ALA A 8 -12.97 -2.92 10.06
C ALA A 8 -12.77 -4.44 10.05
N ALA A 9 -13.36 -5.14 9.08
CA ALA A 9 -13.28 -6.60 8.98
C ALA A 9 -11.95 -7.08 8.36
N TYR A 10 -11.06 -6.17 7.95
CA TYR A 10 -9.85 -6.50 7.19
C TYR A 10 -8.56 -6.08 7.89
N MET A 11 -8.63 -5.74 9.19
CA MET A 11 -7.46 -5.27 9.94
C MET A 11 -6.32 -6.30 9.92
N ASP A 12 -6.64 -7.57 10.02
CA ASP A 12 -5.66 -8.65 9.97
C ASP A 12 -4.85 -8.65 8.66
N VAL A 13 -5.53 -8.35 7.55
CA VAL A 13 -4.89 -8.27 6.23
C VAL A 13 -3.98 -7.04 6.15
N LEU A 14 -4.45 -5.89 6.62
CA LEU A 14 -3.70 -4.63 6.55
C LEU A 14 -2.44 -4.67 7.42
N LEU A 15 -2.48 -5.37 8.55
CA LEU A 15 -1.31 -5.55 9.41
C LEU A 15 -0.20 -6.38 8.76
N LEU A 16 -0.47 -7.07 7.66
CA LEU A 16 0.58 -7.79 6.92
C LEU A 16 1.56 -6.82 6.24
N ALA A 17 1.11 -5.61 5.92
CA ALA A 17 1.93 -4.64 5.20
C ALA A 17 2.36 -3.43 6.05
N ASP A 18 1.76 -3.24 7.21
CA ASP A 18 2.10 -2.14 8.12
C ASP A 18 2.20 -2.66 9.55
N GLU A 19 3.20 -2.22 10.27
CA GLU A 19 3.51 -2.72 11.62
C GLU A 19 2.68 -2.06 12.71
N SER A 20 2.00 -0.94 12.43
CA SER A 20 1.28 -0.18 13.44
C SER A 20 -0.22 -0.16 13.18
N GLU A 21 -0.99 -0.86 14.03
CA GLU A 21 -2.45 -0.83 13.99
C GLU A 21 -3.00 0.58 14.20
N GLU A 22 -2.36 1.36 15.07
CA GLU A 22 -2.78 2.75 15.34
C GLU A 22 -2.70 3.61 14.07
N LEU A 23 -1.59 3.50 13.32
CA LEU A 23 -1.44 4.22 12.07
C LEU A 23 -2.41 3.74 11.00
N ILE A 24 -2.64 2.42 10.91
CA ILE A 24 -3.63 1.87 9.98
C ILE A 24 -5.01 2.46 10.29
N ARG A 25 -5.42 2.48 11.54
CA ARG A 25 -6.71 3.09 11.94
C ARG A 25 -6.79 4.56 11.59
N SER A 26 -5.68 5.27 11.72
CA SER A 26 -5.62 6.69 11.39
C SER A 26 -5.89 6.94 9.91
N TYR A 27 -5.16 6.29 9.01
CA TYR A 27 -5.39 6.55 7.57
C TYR A 27 -6.62 5.86 7.00
N MET A 28 -7.13 4.81 7.62
CA MET A 28 -8.40 4.18 7.22
C MET A 28 -9.59 5.13 7.34
N LYS A 29 -9.55 6.06 8.29
CA LYS A 29 -10.63 7.05 8.47
C LYS A 29 -10.69 8.05 7.34
N GLU A 30 -9.57 8.33 6.70
CA GLU A 30 -9.45 9.34 5.65
C GLU A 30 -9.49 8.75 4.25
N GLY A 31 -9.29 7.45 4.13
CA GLY A 31 -9.11 6.77 2.86
C GLY A 31 -10.26 5.88 2.46
N ASP A 32 -10.14 5.38 1.22
CA ASP A 32 -11.01 4.35 0.69
C ASP A 32 -10.33 3.00 0.85
N PHE A 33 -11.07 2.03 1.36
CA PHE A 33 -10.59 0.65 1.46
C PHE A 33 -11.18 -0.18 0.33
N TYR A 34 -10.31 -0.99 -0.28
CA TYR A 34 -10.70 -1.94 -1.32
C TYR A 34 -10.28 -3.35 -0.92
N ALA A 35 -11.24 -4.28 -0.90
CA ALA A 35 -10.92 -5.69 -0.77
C ALA A 35 -10.43 -6.21 -2.12
N ILE A 36 -9.37 -7.01 -2.11
CA ILE A 36 -8.85 -7.67 -3.30
C ILE A 36 -9.35 -9.11 -3.27
N THR A 37 -10.09 -9.51 -4.30
CA THR A 37 -10.67 -10.85 -4.36
C THR A 37 -10.19 -11.63 -5.58
N VAL A 38 -10.08 -12.94 -5.42
CA VAL A 38 -9.74 -13.88 -6.48
C VAL A 38 -10.71 -15.05 -6.39
N ASP A 39 -11.48 -15.28 -7.45
CA ASP A 39 -12.49 -16.35 -7.50
C ASP A 39 -13.44 -16.32 -6.30
N GLY A 40 -13.89 -15.11 -5.92
CA GLY A 40 -14.83 -14.91 -4.82
C GLY A 40 -14.22 -14.99 -3.43
N ARG A 41 -12.91 -15.25 -3.31
CA ARG A 41 -12.21 -15.34 -2.03
C ARG A 41 -11.42 -14.06 -1.77
N THR A 42 -11.35 -13.63 -0.50
CA THR A 42 -10.54 -12.48 -0.11
C THR A 42 -9.06 -12.83 -0.19
N ALA A 43 -8.36 -12.18 -1.10
CA ALA A 43 -6.92 -12.35 -1.26
C ALA A 43 -6.11 -11.30 -0.50
N GLY A 44 -6.69 -10.12 -0.27
CA GLY A 44 -5.98 -9.04 0.39
C GLY A 44 -6.80 -7.77 0.49
N GLY A 45 -6.13 -6.66 0.71
CA GLY A 45 -6.77 -5.35 0.81
C GLY A 45 -5.82 -4.22 0.44
N CYS A 46 -6.41 -3.07 0.17
CA CYS A 46 -5.68 -1.86 -0.21
C CYS A 46 -6.40 -0.64 0.37
N VAL A 47 -5.64 0.29 0.94
CA VAL A 47 -6.16 1.57 1.41
C VAL A 47 -5.54 2.68 0.58
N CYS A 48 -6.38 3.55 0.04
CA CYS A 48 -5.96 4.71 -0.75
C CYS A 48 -6.45 6.00 -0.11
N THR A 49 -5.59 7.00 -0.06
CA THR A 49 -5.95 8.35 0.40
C THR A 49 -5.65 9.36 -0.70
N SER A 50 -6.20 10.57 -0.58
CA SER A 50 -5.96 11.65 -1.54
C SER A 50 -5.26 12.79 -0.81
N PRO A 51 -3.91 12.87 -0.87
CA PRO A 51 -3.19 13.97 -0.21
C PRO A 51 -3.47 15.33 -0.85
N ASP A 52 -3.84 15.36 -2.14
CA ASP A 52 -4.28 16.56 -2.84
C ASP A 52 -5.26 16.18 -3.96
N GLU A 53 -5.71 17.18 -4.72
CA GLU A 53 -6.72 16.97 -5.78
C GLU A 53 -6.25 16.10 -6.93
N SER A 54 -4.94 16.06 -7.19
CA SER A 54 -4.38 15.37 -8.35
C SER A 54 -3.70 14.04 -8.01
N THR A 55 -3.44 13.77 -6.74
CA THR A 55 -2.65 12.64 -6.31
C THR A 55 -3.45 11.64 -5.49
N ILE A 56 -3.27 10.35 -5.77
CA ILE A 56 -3.74 9.27 -4.93
C ILE A 56 -2.53 8.62 -4.26
N GLU A 57 -2.66 8.29 -2.98
CA GLU A 57 -1.61 7.59 -2.25
C GLU A 57 -2.08 6.21 -1.83
N ILE A 58 -1.31 5.19 -2.20
CA ILE A 58 -1.52 3.83 -1.70
C ILE A 58 -0.88 3.75 -0.32
N LYS A 59 -1.70 3.82 0.72
CA LYS A 59 -1.23 3.78 2.12
C LYS A 59 -0.90 2.38 2.60
N ASN A 60 -1.59 1.40 2.03
CA ASN A 60 -1.39 0.00 2.41
C ASN A 60 -1.89 -0.87 1.26
N ILE A 61 -1.11 -1.85 0.88
CA ILE A 61 -1.54 -2.92 0.01
C ILE A 61 -0.93 -4.22 0.54
N ALA A 62 -1.78 -5.18 0.81
CA ALA A 62 -1.36 -6.43 1.40
C ALA A 62 -2.08 -7.60 0.77
N LEU A 63 -1.37 -8.71 0.60
CA LEU A 63 -1.93 -9.98 0.16
C LEU A 63 -1.67 -11.04 1.21
N LYS A 64 -2.63 -11.93 1.38
CA LYS A 64 -2.44 -13.14 2.18
C LYS A 64 -1.39 -14.01 1.50
N GLU A 65 -0.62 -14.74 2.30
CA GLU A 65 0.51 -15.58 1.85
C GLU A 65 0.14 -16.44 0.64
N ALA A 66 -1.02 -17.10 0.69
CA ALA A 66 -1.46 -18.03 -0.36
C ALA A 66 -1.67 -17.36 -1.73
N PHE A 67 -1.79 -16.04 -1.77
CA PHE A 67 -2.07 -15.28 -2.99
C PHE A 67 -0.88 -14.47 -3.50
N ARG A 68 0.26 -14.59 -2.83
CA ARG A 68 1.47 -13.84 -3.22
C ARG A 68 2.17 -14.49 -4.40
N ARG A 69 3.00 -13.70 -5.09
CA ARG A 69 3.86 -14.12 -6.21
C ARG A 69 3.09 -14.69 -7.42
N GLN A 70 1.85 -14.24 -7.61
CA GLN A 70 0.99 -14.69 -8.71
C GLN A 70 0.54 -13.52 -9.61
N GLY A 71 1.12 -12.33 -9.43
CA GLY A 71 0.75 -11.14 -10.18
C GLY A 71 -0.54 -10.46 -9.71
N ILE A 72 -1.14 -10.91 -8.61
CA ILE A 72 -2.40 -10.37 -8.09
C ILE A 72 -2.24 -8.93 -7.60
N GLY A 73 -1.17 -8.65 -6.85
CA GLY A 73 -0.89 -7.29 -6.36
C GLY A 73 -0.70 -6.30 -7.49
N LYS A 74 0.06 -6.68 -8.50
CA LYS A 74 0.28 -5.86 -9.70
C LYS A 74 -1.02 -5.60 -10.45
N ALA A 75 -1.87 -6.63 -10.59
CA ALA A 75 -3.18 -6.50 -11.23
C ALA A 75 -4.10 -5.58 -10.42
N ALA A 76 -4.07 -5.68 -9.08
CA ALA A 76 -4.85 -4.81 -8.21
C ALA A 76 -4.42 -3.35 -8.37
N ILE A 77 -3.13 -3.07 -8.43
CA ILE A 77 -2.62 -1.71 -8.67
C ILE A 77 -3.13 -1.16 -10.01
N LYS A 78 -3.13 -1.96 -11.07
CA LYS A 78 -3.66 -1.52 -12.37
C LYS A 78 -5.14 -1.14 -12.28
N LYS A 79 -5.92 -1.88 -11.51
CA LYS A 79 -7.34 -1.56 -11.28
C LYS A 79 -7.51 -0.27 -10.49
N ILE A 80 -6.70 -0.06 -9.46
CA ILE A 80 -6.68 1.18 -8.67
C ILE A 80 -6.31 2.37 -9.58
N GLU A 81 -5.27 2.22 -10.39
CA GLU A 81 -4.84 3.27 -11.32
C GLU A 81 -5.96 3.67 -12.27
N ALA A 82 -6.64 2.70 -12.88
CA ALA A 82 -7.75 2.97 -13.80
C ALA A 82 -8.91 3.67 -13.09
N LEU A 83 -9.25 3.23 -11.88
CA LEU A 83 -10.33 3.82 -11.09
C LEU A 83 -10.07 5.30 -10.81
N TYR A 84 -8.87 5.63 -10.34
CA TYR A 84 -8.55 7.01 -9.97
C TYR A 84 -8.22 7.90 -11.17
N ARG A 85 -7.70 7.33 -12.25
CA ARG A 85 -7.58 8.05 -13.52
C ARG A 85 -8.96 8.53 -13.98
N ASN A 86 -9.96 7.68 -13.89
CA ASN A 86 -11.34 8.03 -14.26
C ASN A 86 -11.94 9.09 -13.33
N LYS A 87 -11.41 9.24 -12.13
CA LYS A 87 -11.81 10.29 -11.18
C LYS A 87 -11.01 11.59 -11.35
N GLY A 88 -10.15 11.67 -12.36
CA GLY A 88 -9.38 12.87 -12.66
C GLY A 88 -8.03 12.98 -11.94
N LYS A 89 -7.58 11.92 -11.25
CA LYS A 89 -6.25 11.90 -10.66
C LYS A 89 -5.19 11.70 -11.73
N THR A 90 -4.03 12.30 -11.54
CA THR A 90 -2.93 12.26 -12.50
C THR A 90 -1.68 11.57 -11.98
N ASP A 91 -1.57 11.41 -10.68
CA ASP A 91 -0.37 10.89 -10.03
C ASP A 91 -0.74 9.88 -8.95
N VAL A 92 0.09 8.84 -8.81
CA VAL A 92 -0.02 7.90 -7.71
C VAL A 92 1.32 7.80 -7.00
N ILE A 93 1.27 7.82 -5.67
CA ILE A 93 2.45 7.64 -4.82
C ILE A 93 2.22 6.48 -3.86
N ALA A 94 3.31 5.90 -3.39
CA ALA A 94 3.29 4.83 -2.38
C ALA A 94 4.58 4.88 -1.59
N GLY A 95 4.49 4.66 -0.29
CA GLY A 95 5.64 4.64 0.59
C GLY A 95 5.88 3.26 1.18
N THR A 96 7.13 2.89 1.37
CA THR A 96 7.50 1.65 2.04
C THR A 96 8.80 1.83 2.81
N SER A 97 9.05 0.93 3.75
CA SER A 97 10.27 0.97 4.56
C SER A 97 11.52 0.60 3.74
N ASN A 98 12.64 1.20 4.11
CA ASN A 98 13.96 0.83 3.58
C ASN A 98 14.27 -0.66 3.77
N SER A 99 13.66 -1.29 4.76
CA SER A 99 13.87 -2.70 5.09
C SER A 99 12.97 -3.66 4.30
N SER A 100 11.93 -3.15 3.66
CA SER A 100 10.97 -3.96 2.89
C SER A 100 11.48 -4.23 1.48
N ILE A 101 12.47 -5.09 1.37
CA ILE A 101 13.12 -5.40 0.09
C ILE A 101 12.11 -5.92 -0.95
N GLU A 102 11.17 -6.76 -0.53
CA GLU A 102 10.14 -7.28 -1.42
C GLU A 102 9.24 -6.18 -1.96
N ASN A 103 8.88 -5.19 -1.14
CA ASN A 103 8.07 -4.06 -1.58
C ASN A 103 8.85 -3.11 -2.49
N LEU A 104 10.14 -2.91 -2.22
CA LEU A 104 11.00 -2.13 -3.10
C LEU A 104 11.04 -2.75 -4.50
N LEU A 105 11.13 -4.07 -4.56
CA LEU A 105 11.06 -4.80 -5.83
C LEU A 105 9.67 -4.70 -6.46
N PHE A 106 8.63 -4.91 -5.67
CA PHE A 106 7.24 -4.93 -6.13
C PHE A 106 6.83 -3.62 -6.82
N TYR A 107 7.08 -2.48 -6.18
CA TYR A 107 6.67 -1.20 -6.75
C TYR A 107 7.41 -0.88 -8.04
N GLN A 108 8.69 -1.21 -8.13
CA GLN A 108 9.45 -1.00 -9.37
C GLN A 108 8.91 -1.89 -10.50
N LYS A 109 8.57 -3.14 -10.22
CA LYS A 109 7.96 -4.03 -11.21
C LYS A 109 6.56 -3.55 -11.64
N ALA A 110 5.86 -2.85 -10.75
CA ALA A 110 4.56 -2.27 -11.07
C ALA A 110 4.69 -0.95 -11.85
N GLY A 111 5.90 -0.51 -12.16
CA GLY A 111 6.16 0.67 -12.97
C GLY A 111 6.40 1.96 -12.17
N PHE A 112 6.48 1.87 -10.86
CA PHE A 112 6.81 3.04 -10.03
C PHE A 112 8.29 3.34 -10.08
N ARG A 113 8.63 4.61 -9.88
CA ARG A 113 10.01 5.07 -9.78
C ARG A 113 10.26 5.66 -8.40
N PHE A 114 11.52 5.65 -7.98
CA PHE A 114 11.93 6.32 -6.74
C PHE A 114 11.65 7.81 -6.86
N HIS A 115 11.07 8.39 -5.82
CA HIS A 115 10.70 9.80 -5.81
C HIS A 115 11.39 10.57 -4.69
N SER A 116 11.27 10.11 -3.44
CA SER A 116 11.87 10.79 -2.30
C SER A 116 12.09 9.82 -1.14
N ILE A 117 12.84 10.29 -0.13
CA ILE A 117 13.09 9.57 1.11
C ILE A 117 12.59 10.43 2.26
N LYS A 118 11.73 9.88 3.11
CA LYS A 118 11.34 10.50 4.37
C LYS A 118 12.23 9.93 5.46
N LYS A 119 13.32 10.62 5.76
CA LYS A 119 14.30 10.16 6.75
C LYS A 119 13.67 10.03 8.13
N ASP A 120 14.06 8.97 8.84
CA ASP A 120 13.65 8.72 10.22
C ASP A 120 12.13 8.55 10.41
N PHE A 121 11.37 8.35 9.32
CA PHE A 121 9.92 8.25 9.37
C PHE A 121 9.44 7.20 10.37
N PHE A 122 10.07 6.02 10.36
CA PHE A 122 9.63 4.89 11.19
C PHE A 122 10.16 4.94 12.63
N LEU A 123 10.98 5.93 12.97
CA LEU A 123 11.40 6.14 14.36
C LEU A 123 10.23 6.62 15.24
N SER A 124 9.15 7.13 14.62
CA SER A 124 7.93 7.52 15.34
C SER A 124 7.04 6.33 15.70
N TYR A 125 7.30 5.15 15.15
CA TYR A 125 6.55 3.95 15.50
C TYR A 125 6.87 3.54 16.95
N PRO A 126 5.87 3.03 17.70
CA PRO A 126 6.06 2.72 19.11
C PRO A 126 7.09 1.61 19.36
N GLU A 127 7.21 0.67 18.41
CA GLU A 127 8.17 -0.43 18.52
C GLU A 127 9.05 -0.48 17.28
N PRO A 128 10.37 -0.71 17.45
CA PRO A 128 11.24 -0.93 16.29
C PRO A 128 10.83 -2.23 15.56
N PHE A 129 10.94 -2.21 14.25
CA PHE A 129 10.69 -3.41 13.45
C PHE A 129 11.84 -3.67 12.49
N TYR A 130 12.02 -4.94 12.18
CA TYR A 130 13.10 -5.40 11.30
C TYR A 130 12.52 -6.29 10.20
N GLU A 131 13.04 -6.13 9.00
CA GLU A 131 12.71 -6.98 7.87
C GLU A 131 14.03 -7.31 7.17
N ASN A 132 14.24 -8.58 6.83
CA ASN A 132 15.49 -9.04 6.20
C ASN A 132 16.74 -8.67 7.03
N GLY A 133 16.64 -8.63 8.36
CA GLY A 133 17.73 -8.25 9.24
C GLY A 133 18.06 -6.77 9.26
N ILE A 134 17.25 -5.93 8.61
CA ILE A 134 17.45 -4.49 8.51
C ILE A 134 16.36 -3.78 9.30
N ARG A 135 16.74 -2.83 10.15
CA ARG A 135 15.76 -2.01 10.87
C ARG A 135 15.04 -1.07 9.90
N GLY A 136 13.71 -1.01 10.03
CA GLY A 136 12.90 -0.02 9.31
C GLY A 136 13.10 1.35 9.94
N ILE A 137 13.68 2.29 9.21
CA ILE A 137 13.98 3.64 9.68
C ILE A 137 13.39 4.68 8.74
N ASP A 138 13.70 4.57 7.45
CA ASP A 138 13.35 5.56 6.43
C ASP A 138 12.23 5.06 5.55
N MET A 139 11.36 5.99 5.14
CA MET A 139 10.35 5.65 4.14
C MET A 139 10.84 6.03 2.76
N VAL A 140 10.84 5.06 1.85
CA VAL A 140 11.10 5.29 0.42
C VAL A 140 9.76 5.59 -0.24
N VAL A 141 9.63 6.75 -0.86
CA VAL A 141 8.41 7.16 -1.56
C VAL A 141 8.58 6.91 -3.06
N PHE A 142 7.65 6.16 -3.61
CA PHE A 142 7.56 5.86 -5.03
C PHE A 142 6.50 6.73 -5.70
N HIS A 143 6.68 6.96 -7.00
CA HIS A 143 5.75 7.76 -7.81
C HIS A 143 5.55 7.14 -9.19
N LYS A 144 4.34 7.32 -9.72
CA LYS A 144 4.01 6.92 -11.08
C LYS A 144 2.95 7.87 -11.64
N LYS A 145 3.07 8.25 -12.91
CA LYS A 145 2.01 8.97 -13.62
C LYS A 145 0.86 8.03 -13.95
N LEU A 146 -0.35 8.49 -13.76
CA LEU A 146 -1.57 7.76 -14.15
C LEU A 146 -1.89 7.92 -15.63
#